data_717b689a35e24d6959cb33d81f3980d6
#
_entry.id   717b689a35e24d6959cb33d81f3980d6
#
_cell.length_a   1.000
_cell.length_b   1.000
_cell.length_c   1.000
_cell.angle_alpha   90.00
_cell.angle_beta   90.00
_cell.angle_gamma   90.00
#
_symmetry.space_group_name_H-M   'P 1'
#
loop_
_entity.id
_entity.type
_entity.pdbx_description
1 polymer ?
#
loop_
_entity_poly.entity_id
_entity_poly.type
_entity_poly.pdbx_seq_one_letter_code
_entity_poly.pdbx_strand_id
1 'polypeptide(L)'
;MNLTAPKTPNSRAHGAPTHGTIGTERFVLMTPGPSQPRPANQHLRRNPPIAGEEEAIEKARNGDARAFETLYAMHKRRVYSLCLRMLGNVAEAEDLTQEAFLQLYRKIGTFRGDSAFSTWLHRLAVNVVLMHLRRKGLPQVSLEETLEPSQDDGPRKDIGARDLTLSGSIDRVTLERAIENLPPGYRLVFVLHDVEGYEHNEIAEMLDCSIGNSKSQLHKARMKLRDLLRTGQRKEQIA
;
A
#
# COMPACT_ATOMS: atom_id res chain seq x y z
N MET A 1 57.78 42.47 41.80
CA MET A 1 57.26 41.32 42.56
C MET A 1 56.22 40.63 41.70
N ASN A 2 56.63 39.63 40.95
CA ASN A 2 55.79 38.88 39.98
C ASN A 2 55.45 37.55 40.60
N LEU A 3 54.18 37.25 40.69
CA LEU A 3 53.69 35.93 41.04
C LEU A 3 52.99 35.29 39.84
N THR A 4 53.64 34.34 39.29
CA THR A 4 53.27 33.49 38.17
C THR A 4 52.33 32.38 38.67
N ALA A 5 51.18 32.20 38.04
CA ALA A 5 50.28 31.09 38.26
C ALA A 5 50.69 29.85 37.41
N PRO A 6 50.54 28.62 37.93
CA PRO A 6 50.98 27.42 37.24
C PRO A 6 49.87 26.87 36.26
N LYS A 7 50.36 26.34 35.13
CA LYS A 7 49.64 25.59 34.12
C LYS A 7 49.21 24.22 34.67
N THR A 8 47.96 23.85 34.44
CA THR A 8 47.45 22.49 34.65
C THR A 8 47.70 21.61 33.42
N PRO A 9 48.06 20.32 33.58
CA PRO A 9 48.30 19.39 32.48
C PRO A 9 46.98 18.74 31.99
N ASN A 10 46.97 18.60 30.69
CA ASN A 10 45.92 17.98 29.88
C ASN A 10 45.97 16.45 30.04
N SER A 11 45.00 15.82 30.71
CA SER A 11 44.86 14.36 30.77
C SER A 11 43.89 13.90 29.70
N ARG A 12 44.44 13.24 28.67
CA ARG A 12 43.71 12.43 27.71
C ARG A 12 43.13 11.21 28.40
N ALA A 13 41.79 11.17 28.52
CA ALA A 13 41.09 9.94 28.89
C ALA A 13 40.65 9.23 27.61
N HIS A 14 41.14 8.01 27.42
CA HIS A 14 40.68 7.06 26.41
C HIS A 14 39.28 6.60 26.81
N GLY A 15 38.27 7.01 26.06
CA GLY A 15 36.92 6.47 26.16
C GLY A 15 36.80 5.17 25.36
N ALA A 16 36.45 4.09 26.05
CA ALA A 16 36.11 2.80 25.46
C ALA A 16 34.83 2.90 24.61
N PRO A 17 34.67 2.06 23.58
CA PRO A 17 33.45 2.06 22.75
C PRO A 17 32.28 1.48 23.58
N THR A 18 31.29 2.31 23.81
CA THR A 18 30.01 1.88 24.37
C THR A 18 29.25 1.06 23.35
N HIS A 19 28.94 -0.17 23.70
CA HIS A 19 28.03 -1.04 22.98
C HIS A 19 26.73 -0.30 22.63
N GLY A 20 26.45 -0.15 21.32
CA GLY A 20 25.21 0.40 20.82
C GLY A 20 24.05 -0.47 21.28
N THR A 21 23.25 0.08 22.15
CA THR A 21 21.92 -0.42 22.49
C THR A 21 21.10 -0.39 21.20
N ILE A 22 20.71 -1.58 20.74
CA ILE A 22 19.76 -1.73 19.63
C ILE A 22 18.47 -1.03 20.07
N GLY A 23 18.27 0.17 19.58
CA GLY A 23 17.05 0.94 19.78
C GLY A 23 15.88 0.10 19.29
N THR A 24 15.04 -0.32 20.22
CA THR A 24 13.68 -0.76 19.93
C THR A 24 12.98 0.40 19.25
N GLU A 25 13.03 0.43 17.92
CA GLU A 25 12.23 1.37 17.13
C GLU A 25 10.78 1.19 17.56
N ARG A 26 10.30 2.15 18.34
CA ARG A 26 8.88 2.33 18.62
C ARG A 26 8.20 2.45 17.28
N PHE A 27 7.57 1.36 16.89
CA PHE A 27 6.64 1.28 15.78
C PHE A 27 5.47 2.22 16.09
N VAL A 28 5.64 3.49 15.76
CA VAL A 28 4.54 4.45 15.79
C VAL A 28 3.62 4.06 14.64
N LEU A 29 2.65 3.18 14.96
CA LEU A 29 1.45 3.11 14.18
C LEU A 29 0.92 4.56 14.10
N MET A 30 0.88 5.15 12.91
CA MET A 30 0.03 6.29 12.66
C MET A 30 -1.41 5.86 12.95
N THR A 31 -1.77 5.91 14.23
CA THR A 31 -3.17 6.03 14.60
C THR A 31 -3.56 7.43 14.12
N PRO A 32 -4.52 7.57 13.21
CA PRO A 32 -5.08 8.88 12.95
C PRO A 32 -5.56 9.42 14.30
N GLY A 33 -5.03 10.60 14.69
CA GLY A 33 -5.51 11.31 15.86
C GLY A 33 -7.03 11.50 15.79
N PRO A 34 -7.70 11.96 16.86
CA PRO A 34 -9.15 12.11 16.91
C PRO A 34 -9.59 13.27 16.00
N SER A 35 -9.40 13.10 14.69
CA SER A 35 -10.05 13.89 13.67
C SER A 35 -11.43 13.29 13.48
N GLN A 36 -12.45 14.15 13.47
CA GLN A 36 -13.87 13.87 13.28
C GLN A 36 -14.09 12.72 12.29
N PRO A 37 -15.09 11.84 12.49
CA PRO A 37 -15.36 10.75 11.57
C PRO A 37 -15.66 11.35 10.19
N ARG A 38 -14.63 11.37 9.33
CA ARG A 38 -14.81 11.64 7.91
C ARG A 38 -15.71 10.52 7.37
N PRO A 39 -16.67 10.83 6.47
CA PRO A 39 -17.53 9.80 5.91
C PRO A 39 -16.62 8.69 5.37
N ALA A 40 -16.79 7.51 5.96
CA ALA A 40 -16.05 6.33 5.56
C ALA A 40 -16.17 6.21 4.05
N ASN A 41 -15.03 6.04 3.37
CA ASN A 41 -14.87 5.89 1.94
C ASN A 41 -16.04 5.06 1.38
N GLN A 42 -17.07 5.72 0.85
CA GLN A 42 -18.29 5.09 0.35
C GLN A 42 -18.02 4.18 -0.86
N HIS A 43 -16.80 4.27 -1.40
CA HIS A 43 -16.35 3.51 -2.56
C HIS A 43 -15.75 2.15 -2.23
N LEU A 44 -15.34 1.89 -0.99
CA LEU A 44 -15.07 0.53 -0.54
C LEU A 44 -16.43 -0.18 -0.50
N ARG A 45 -16.74 -0.90 -1.57
CA ARG A 45 -17.97 -1.71 -1.66
C ARG A 45 -18.10 -2.43 -0.32
N ARG A 46 -19.10 -2.02 0.47
CA ARG A 46 -19.50 -2.74 1.67
C ARG A 46 -19.89 -4.14 1.22
N ASN A 47 -18.95 -5.07 1.25
CA ASN A 47 -19.34 -6.46 1.12
C ASN A 47 -20.19 -6.76 2.34
N PRO A 48 -21.36 -7.37 2.14
CA PRO A 48 -22.17 -7.81 3.27
C PRO A 48 -21.33 -8.72 4.17
N PRO A 49 -21.54 -8.71 5.49
CA PRO A 49 -20.90 -9.64 6.41
C PRO A 49 -21.08 -11.07 5.90
N ILE A 50 -20.01 -11.85 5.93
CA ILE A 50 -20.10 -13.26 5.58
C ILE A 50 -20.79 -13.99 6.73
N ALA A 51 -21.70 -14.90 6.44
CA ALA A 51 -22.42 -15.65 7.48
C ALA A 51 -21.40 -16.31 8.44
N GLY A 52 -21.57 -16.07 9.76
CA GLY A 52 -20.66 -16.57 10.80
C GLY A 52 -19.36 -15.78 11.02
N GLU A 53 -19.16 -14.67 10.26
CA GLU A 53 -17.95 -13.82 10.40
C GLU A 53 -17.87 -13.18 11.79
N GLU A 54 -18.98 -12.61 12.29
CA GLU A 54 -19.02 -11.94 13.59
C GLU A 54 -18.70 -12.89 14.75
N GLU A 55 -19.28 -14.09 14.72
CA GLU A 55 -19.01 -15.13 15.73
C GLU A 55 -17.53 -15.58 15.67
N ALA A 56 -16.99 -15.75 14.47
CA ALA A 56 -15.59 -16.12 14.29
C ALA A 56 -14.64 -15.01 14.80
N ILE A 57 -14.98 -13.74 14.58
CA ILE A 57 -14.20 -12.60 15.09
C ILE A 57 -14.17 -12.62 16.62
N GLU A 58 -15.34 -12.77 17.26
CA GLU A 58 -15.44 -12.78 18.72
C GLU A 58 -14.63 -13.94 19.35
N LYS A 59 -14.78 -15.14 18.82
CA LYS A 59 -14.00 -16.30 19.29
C LYS A 59 -12.50 -16.16 19.04
N ALA A 60 -12.11 -15.66 17.86
CA ALA A 60 -10.69 -15.43 17.54
C ALA A 60 -10.06 -14.36 18.44
N ARG A 61 -10.80 -13.32 18.85
CA ARG A 61 -10.35 -12.32 19.83
C ARG A 61 -10.05 -12.95 21.20
N ASN A 62 -10.77 -14.00 21.55
CA ASN A 62 -10.59 -14.77 22.78
C ASN A 62 -9.54 -15.88 22.64
N GLY A 63 -8.82 -15.94 21.51
CA GLY A 63 -7.71 -16.87 21.30
C GLY A 63 -8.11 -18.23 20.70
N ASP A 64 -9.34 -18.37 20.21
CA ASP A 64 -9.77 -19.62 19.54
C ASP A 64 -9.08 -19.76 18.17
N ALA A 65 -8.20 -20.74 18.07
CA ALA A 65 -7.44 -21.04 16.86
C ALA A 65 -8.35 -21.51 15.69
N ARG A 66 -9.43 -22.23 15.97
CA ARG A 66 -10.37 -22.69 14.92
C ARG A 66 -11.17 -21.52 14.35
N ALA A 67 -11.56 -20.60 15.19
CA ALA A 67 -12.22 -19.38 14.74
C ALA A 67 -11.30 -18.52 13.88
N PHE A 68 -10.00 -18.45 14.23
CA PHE A 68 -9.00 -17.78 13.40
C PHE A 68 -8.80 -18.48 12.04
N GLU A 69 -8.75 -19.81 12.01
CA GLU A 69 -8.69 -20.61 10.79
C GLU A 69 -9.90 -20.32 9.88
N THR A 70 -11.08 -20.18 10.47
CA THR A 70 -12.31 -19.80 9.75
C THR A 70 -12.15 -18.42 9.10
N LEU A 71 -11.68 -17.40 9.83
CA LEU A 71 -11.43 -16.08 9.29
C LEU A 71 -10.36 -16.10 8.17
N TYR A 72 -9.32 -16.89 8.35
CA TYR A 72 -8.31 -17.11 7.33
C TYR A 72 -8.92 -17.67 6.03
N ALA A 73 -9.71 -18.73 6.13
CA ALA A 73 -10.37 -19.35 4.99
C ALA A 73 -11.32 -18.38 4.25
N MET A 74 -12.08 -17.57 5.01
CA MET A 74 -13.01 -16.58 4.45
C MET A 74 -12.30 -15.47 3.67
N HIS A 75 -11.14 -15.01 4.13
CA HIS A 75 -10.50 -13.79 3.62
C HIS A 75 -9.21 -14.00 2.82
N LYS A 76 -8.59 -15.19 2.90
CA LYS A 76 -7.30 -15.48 2.25
C LYS A 76 -7.26 -15.07 0.78
N ARG A 77 -8.27 -15.48 0.00
CA ARG A 77 -8.29 -15.21 -1.45
C ARG A 77 -8.30 -13.71 -1.75
N ARG A 78 -9.05 -12.92 -0.94
CA ARG A 78 -9.16 -11.48 -1.13
C ARG A 78 -7.85 -10.76 -0.77
N VAL A 79 -7.24 -11.13 0.35
CA VAL A 79 -5.96 -10.56 0.79
C VAL A 79 -4.86 -10.92 -0.21
N TYR A 80 -4.79 -12.16 -0.65
CA TYR A 80 -3.83 -12.60 -1.67
C TYR A 80 -3.99 -11.82 -2.99
N SER A 81 -5.22 -11.69 -3.50
CA SER A 81 -5.47 -10.93 -4.73
C SER A 81 -5.06 -9.46 -4.62
N LEU A 82 -5.23 -8.84 -3.45
CA LEU A 82 -4.75 -7.49 -3.18
C LEU A 82 -3.22 -7.42 -3.23
N CYS A 83 -2.54 -8.30 -2.48
CA CYS A 83 -1.08 -8.36 -2.46
C CYS A 83 -0.52 -8.59 -3.88
N LEU A 84 -1.08 -9.52 -4.64
CA LEU A 84 -0.65 -9.80 -6.00
C LEU A 84 -0.81 -8.61 -6.93
N ARG A 85 -1.96 -7.92 -6.88
CA ARG A 85 -2.18 -6.70 -7.68
C ARG A 85 -1.19 -5.59 -7.36
N MET A 86 -0.86 -5.41 -6.07
CA MET A 86 0.08 -4.36 -5.65
C MET A 86 1.53 -4.69 -6.02
N LEU A 87 1.94 -5.95 -5.89
CA LEU A 87 3.34 -6.39 -6.05
C LEU A 87 3.66 -6.86 -7.47
N GLY A 88 2.71 -7.55 -8.13
CA GLY A 88 2.91 -8.23 -9.41
C GLY A 88 3.89 -9.40 -9.34
N ASN A 89 4.12 -9.96 -8.17
CA ASN A 89 4.99 -11.08 -7.92
C ASN A 89 4.29 -12.10 -7.03
N VAL A 90 4.16 -13.34 -7.52
CA VAL A 90 3.41 -14.42 -6.85
C VAL A 90 4.05 -14.76 -5.51
N ALA A 91 5.36 -15.00 -5.48
CA ALA A 91 6.06 -15.41 -4.27
C ALA A 91 5.96 -14.34 -3.17
N GLU A 92 6.20 -13.06 -3.52
CA GLU A 92 6.05 -11.95 -2.57
C GLU A 92 4.59 -11.79 -2.11
N ALA A 93 3.61 -12.01 -2.99
CA ALA A 93 2.20 -11.93 -2.63
C ALA A 93 1.79 -13.04 -1.65
N GLU A 94 2.33 -14.24 -1.80
CA GLU A 94 2.13 -15.34 -0.85
C GLU A 94 2.72 -15.01 0.52
N ASP A 95 3.98 -14.57 0.55
CA ASP A 95 4.67 -14.21 1.78
C ASP A 95 3.95 -13.08 2.53
N LEU A 96 3.56 -12.01 1.82
CA LEU A 96 2.88 -10.89 2.45
C LEU A 96 1.42 -11.19 2.81
N THR A 97 0.79 -12.15 2.15
CA THR A 97 -0.49 -12.68 2.60
C THR A 97 -0.36 -13.35 3.96
N GLN A 98 0.65 -14.21 4.14
CA GLN A 98 0.92 -14.85 5.42
C GLN A 98 1.24 -13.80 6.51
N GLU A 99 2.10 -12.82 6.19
CA GLU A 99 2.44 -11.75 7.13
C GLU A 99 1.20 -10.91 7.51
N ALA A 100 0.29 -10.63 6.57
CA ALA A 100 -0.96 -9.92 6.86
C ALA A 100 -1.83 -10.71 7.86
N PHE A 101 -1.91 -12.03 7.73
CA PHE A 101 -2.65 -12.86 8.68
C PHE A 101 -1.93 -13.03 10.02
N LEU A 102 -0.60 -13.04 10.06
CA LEU A 102 0.16 -12.96 11.31
C LEU A 102 -0.08 -11.63 12.03
N GLN A 103 -0.13 -10.53 11.30
CA GLN A 103 -0.50 -9.23 11.85
C GLN A 103 -1.97 -9.19 12.31
N LEU A 104 -2.88 -9.83 11.57
CA LEU A 104 -4.26 -10.02 12.00
C LEU A 104 -4.31 -10.74 13.34
N TYR A 105 -3.63 -11.88 13.48
CA TYR A 105 -3.61 -12.65 14.73
C TYR A 105 -3.15 -11.81 15.91
N ARG A 106 -2.10 -11.03 15.73
CA ARG A 106 -1.56 -10.14 16.78
C ARG A 106 -2.48 -8.97 17.14
N LYS A 107 -3.29 -8.51 16.19
CA LYS A 107 -4.06 -7.25 16.30
C LYS A 107 -5.57 -7.41 16.35
N ILE A 108 -6.10 -8.62 16.21
CA ILE A 108 -7.55 -8.85 16.17
C ILE A 108 -8.25 -8.34 17.44
N GLY A 109 -7.59 -8.39 18.59
CA GLY A 109 -8.08 -7.82 19.84
C GLY A 109 -8.29 -6.30 19.81
N THR A 110 -7.65 -5.58 18.86
CA THR A 110 -7.79 -4.12 18.71
C THR A 110 -8.93 -3.74 17.76
N PHE A 111 -9.54 -4.69 17.08
CA PHE A 111 -10.68 -4.43 16.20
C PHE A 111 -11.89 -4.02 17.03
N ARG A 112 -12.40 -2.79 16.82
CA ARG A 112 -13.50 -2.20 17.62
C ARG A 112 -14.88 -2.34 17.00
N GLY A 113 -14.96 -2.75 15.71
CA GLY A 113 -16.24 -2.80 14.99
C GLY A 113 -16.69 -1.47 14.38
N ASP A 114 -15.87 -0.41 14.45
CA ASP A 114 -16.17 0.91 13.86
C ASP A 114 -16.32 0.88 12.32
N SER A 115 -15.83 -0.18 11.70
CA SER A 115 -15.96 -0.47 10.27
C SER A 115 -16.21 -1.96 10.05
N ALA A 116 -16.60 -2.35 8.83
CA ALA A 116 -16.65 -3.77 8.47
C ALA A 116 -15.27 -4.42 8.67
N PHE A 117 -15.25 -5.65 9.19
CA PHE A 117 -14.01 -6.39 9.42
C PHE A 117 -13.17 -6.53 8.15
N SER A 118 -13.83 -6.83 7.03
CA SER A 118 -13.18 -6.91 5.73
C SER A 118 -12.46 -5.60 5.34
N THR A 119 -13.01 -4.44 5.68
CA THR A 119 -12.39 -3.12 5.44
C THR A 119 -11.18 -2.90 6.34
N TRP A 120 -11.29 -3.27 7.61
CA TRP A 120 -10.18 -3.16 8.56
C TRP A 120 -9.02 -4.10 8.19
N LEU A 121 -9.32 -5.37 7.85
CA LEU A 121 -8.34 -6.34 7.38
C LEU A 121 -7.67 -5.89 6.07
N HIS A 122 -8.45 -5.31 5.16
CA HIS A 122 -7.93 -4.75 3.91
C HIS A 122 -6.88 -3.66 4.16
N ARG A 123 -7.18 -2.68 5.03
CA ARG A 123 -6.23 -1.63 5.41
C ARG A 123 -4.96 -2.19 6.06
N LEU A 124 -5.12 -3.23 6.89
CA LEU A 124 -4.00 -3.94 7.49
C LEU A 124 -3.12 -4.57 6.41
N ALA A 125 -3.69 -5.26 5.42
CA ALA A 125 -2.95 -5.87 4.32
C ALA A 125 -2.25 -4.82 3.43
N VAL A 126 -2.91 -3.71 3.08
CA VAL A 126 -2.29 -2.59 2.36
C VAL A 126 -1.06 -2.09 3.13
N ASN A 127 -1.18 -1.87 4.43
CA ASN A 127 -0.07 -1.40 5.25
C ASN A 127 1.11 -2.40 5.28
N VAL A 128 0.83 -3.71 5.31
CA VAL A 128 1.87 -4.75 5.25
C VAL A 128 2.64 -4.65 3.92
N VAL A 129 1.94 -4.53 2.80
CA VAL A 129 2.55 -4.38 1.47
C VAL A 129 3.38 -3.10 1.39
N LEU A 130 2.84 -1.96 1.84
CA LEU A 130 3.56 -0.68 1.81
C LEU A 130 4.83 -0.71 2.68
N MET A 131 4.76 -1.32 3.86
CA MET A 131 5.94 -1.49 4.72
C MET A 131 7.00 -2.37 4.09
N HIS A 132 6.61 -3.45 3.40
CA HIS A 132 7.53 -4.29 2.65
C HIS A 132 8.21 -3.51 1.52
N LEU A 133 7.45 -2.77 0.72
CA LEU A 133 7.97 -1.95 -0.36
C LEU A 133 8.92 -0.86 0.14
N ARG A 134 8.63 -0.21 1.27
CA ARG A 134 9.53 0.76 1.91
C ARG A 134 10.85 0.13 2.34
N ARG A 135 10.84 -1.09 2.90
CA ARG A 135 12.07 -1.82 3.28
C ARG A 135 12.92 -2.21 2.07
N LYS A 136 12.30 -2.52 0.94
CA LYS A 136 13.00 -2.80 -0.33
C LYS A 136 13.58 -1.56 -0.98
N GLY A 137 13.38 -0.38 -0.40
CA GLY A 137 13.56 0.87 -1.09
C GLY A 137 12.48 0.94 -2.18
N LEU A 138 11.32 1.50 -1.86
CA LEU A 138 10.36 1.85 -2.91
C LEU A 138 11.16 2.37 -4.07
N PRO A 139 10.96 1.89 -5.32
CA PRO A 139 11.41 2.69 -6.43
C PRO A 139 10.83 4.06 -6.13
N GLN A 140 11.71 4.97 -5.66
CA GLN A 140 11.37 6.37 -5.59
C GLN A 140 10.73 6.58 -6.94
N VAL A 141 9.45 6.89 -6.93
CA VAL A 141 8.78 7.30 -8.15
C VAL A 141 9.59 8.51 -8.56
N SER A 142 10.59 8.27 -9.41
CA SER A 142 11.70 9.18 -9.62
C SER A 142 11.09 10.48 -10.10
N LEU A 143 11.35 11.54 -9.34
CA LEU A 143 11.03 12.90 -9.78
C LEU A 143 11.69 13.20 -11.14
N GLU A 144 12.76 12.47 -11.46
CA GLU A 144 13.53 12.60 -12.70
C GLU A 144 12.78 12.12 -13.95
N GLU A 145 11.90 11.13 -13.84
CA GLU A 145 11.04 10.73 -14.96
C GLU A 145 9.93 11.75 -15.25
N THR A 146 9.78 12.76 -14.37
CA THR A 146 8.85 13.88 -14.55
C THR A 146 9.43 14.99 -15.43
N LEU A 147 10.71 14.94 -15.77
CA LEU A 147 11.42 15.98 -16.54
C LEU A 147 11.47 15.72 -18.05
N GLU A 148 10.95 14.60 -18.54
CA GLU A 148 10.64 14.55 -19.96
C GLU A 148 9.42 15.48 -20.19
N PRO A 149 9.59 16.60 -20.90
CA PRO A 149 8.46 17.45 -21.26
C PRO A 149 7.58 16.62 -22.18
N SER A 150 6.46 16.11 -21.63
CA SER A 150 5.38 15.64 -22.50
C SER A 150 4.98 16.85 -23.33
N GLN A 151 5.23 16.77 -24.64
CA GLN A 151 4.90 17.80 -25.65
C GLN A 151 3.38 18.04 -25.79
N ASP A 152 2.61 17.77 -24.76
CA ASP A 152 1.17 17.99 -24.75
C ASP A 152 0.76 18.78 -23.52
N ASP A 153 1.22 20.04 -23.46
CA ASP A 153 0.77 21.07 -22.52
C ASP A 153 -0.56 21.71 -22.98
N GLY A 154 -1.43 20.92 -23.58
CA GLY A 154 -2.82 21.28 -23.80
C GLY A 154 -3.57 21.34 -22.46
N PRO A 155 -4.63 22.19 -22.34
CA PRO A 155 -5.42 22.28 -21.13
C PRO A 155 -5.90 20.87 -20.76
N ARG A 156 -5.47 20.38 -19.57
CA ARG A 156 -5.82 19.08 -19.01
C ARG A 156 -7.35 18.98 -18.91
N LYS A 157 -7.99 18.56 -19.99
CA LYS A 157 -9.35 18.05 -19.90
C LYS A 157 -9.26 16.83 -19.00
N ASP A 158 -9.85 16.97 -17.84
CA ASP A 158 -10.24 15.85 -17.00
C ASP A 158 -11.15 14.98 -17.87
N ILE A 159 -10.54 14.02 -18.57
CA ILE A 159 -11.28 13.04 -19.36
C ILE A 159 -11.85 12.10 -18.32
N GLY A 160 -12.93 12.58 -17.72
CA GLY A 160 -13.78 11.77 -16.88
C GLY A 160 -14.07 10.46 -17.59
N ALA A 161 -14.25 9.42 -16.82
CA ALA A 161 -14.46 7.99 -17.09
C ALA A 161 -15.32 7.57 -18.33
N ARG A 162 -15.51 8.42 -19.32
CA ARG A 162 -16.41 8.19 -20.47
C ARG A 162 -15.76 7.58 -21.69
N ASP A 163 -14.43 7.43 -21.72
CA ASP A 163 -13.75 6.92 -22.92
C ASP A 163 -13.30 5.46 -22.82
N LEU A 164 -13.87 4.71 -21.89
CA LEU A 164 -13.80 3.25 -21.85
C LEU A 164 -14.98 2.58 -22.57
N THR A 165 -15.49 3.19 -23.66
CA THR A 165 -16.17 2.41 -24.69
C THR A 165 -15.13 1.67 -25.52
N LEU A 166 -14.33 0.82 -24.86
CA LEU A 166 -13.74 -0.33 -25.52
C LEU A 166 -14.92 -1.26 -25.85
N SER A 167 -15.41 -1.15 -27.09
CA SER A 167 -16.36 -2.08 -27.67
C SER A 167 -15.76 -3.48 -27.68
N GLY A 168 -16.07 -4.25 -26.67
CA GLY A 168 -15.59 -5.61 -26.46
C GLY A 168 -15.35 -5.80 -24.99
N SER A 169 -15.91 -6.86 -24.42
CA SER A 169 -15.63 -7.28 -23.05
C SER A 169 -14.13 -7.53 -22.91
N ILE A 170 -13.39 -6.55 -22.36
CA ILE A 170 -12.01 -6.83 -21.91
C ILE A 170 -12.14 -7.94 -20.89
N ASP A 171 -11.59 -9.09 -21.23
CA ASP A 171 -11.59 -10.21 -20.32
C ASP A 171 -10.83 -9.79 -19.06
N ARG A 172 -11.40 -10.13 -17.91
CA ARG A 172 -10.81 -9.84 -16.61
C ARG A 172 -9.35 -10.31 -16.52
N VAL A 173 -9.03 -11.45 -17.13
CA VAL A 173 -7.68 -12.02 -17.17
C VAL A 173 -6.73 -11.11 -17.93
N THR A 174 -7.16 -10.57 -19.07
CA THR A 174 -6.37 -9.63 -19.88
C THR A 174 -6.10 -8.33 -19.12
N LEU A 175 -7.09 -7.82 -18.38
CA LEU A 175 -6.92 -6.62 -17.54
C LEU A 175 -5.95 -6.88 -16.37
N GLU A 176 -6.10 -8.00 -15.66
CA GLU A 176 -5.21 -8.38 -14.56
C GLU A 176 -3.75 -8.51 -15.04
N ARG A 177 -3.52 -9.17 -16.18
CA ARG A 177 -2.18 -9.25 -16.81
C ARG A 177 -1.64 -7.89 -17.21
N ALA A 178 -2.46 -6.99 -17.75
CA ALA A 178 -2.03 -5.67 -18.11
C ALA A 178 -1.63 -4.84 -16.88
N ILE A 179 -2.34 -4.98 -15.75
CA ILE A 179 -1.98 -4.35 -14.46
C ILE A 179 -0.63 -4.90 -13.94
N GLU A 180 -0.42 -6.22 -14.01
CA GLU A 180 0.84 -6.86 -13.62
C GLU A 180 2.05 -6.36 -14.42
N ASN A 181 1.83 -5.97 -15.69
CA ASN A 181 2.86 -5.44 -16.57
C ASN A 181 3.09 -3.92 -16.43
N LEU A 182 2.36 -3.23 -15.57
CA LEU A 182 2.65 -1.84 -15.26
C LEU A 182 3.97 -1.73 -14.47
N PRO A 183 4.77 -0.67 -14.71
CA PRO A 183 5.88 -0.32 -13.82
C PRO A 183 5.43 -0.23 -12.37
N PRO A 184 6.24 -0.66 -11.38
CA PRO A 184 5.81 -0.80 -9.99
C PRO A 184 5.17 0.45 -9.39
N GLY A 185 5.73 1.64 -9.63
CA GLY A 185 5.17 2.91 -9.14
C GLY A 185 3.82 3.24 -9.75
N TYR A 186 3.66 3.06 -11.06
CA TYR A 186 2.38 3.29 -11.75
C TYR A 186 1.32 2.30 -11.29
N ARG A 187 1.68 1.03 -11.18
CA ARG A 187 0.80 -0.04 -10.70
C ARG A 187 0.28 0.25 -9.30
N LEU A 188 1.17 0.66 -8.38
CA LEU A 188 0.81 0.92 -7.00
C LEU A 188 -0.23 2.05 -6.89
N VAL A 189 0.01 3.19 -7.55
CA VAL A 189 -0.93 4.31 -7.53
C VAL A 189 -2.25 3.94 -8.23
N PHE A 190 -2.18 3.21 -9.35
CA PHE A 190 -3.37 2.75 -10.06
C PHE A 190 -4.22 1.80 -9.20
N VAL A 191 -3.60 0.82 -8.55
CA VAL A 191 -4.31 -0.13 -7.69
C VAL A 191 -4.92 0.61 -6.50
N LEU A 192 -4.18 1.47 -5.82
CA LEU A 192 -4.70 2.20 -4.67
C LEU A 192 -5.86 3.12 -5.05
N HIS A 193 -5.77 3.86 -6.16
CA HIS A 193 -6.81 4.80 -6.56
C HIS A 193 -7.99 4.14 -7.30
N ASP A 194 -7.72 3.46 -8.43
CA ASP A 194 -8.78 3.00 -9.35
C ASP A 194 -9.40 1.67 -8.91
N VAL A 195 -8.66 0.82 -8.20
CA VAL A 195 -9.16 -0.48 -7.74
C VAL A 195 -9.67 -0.41 -6.29
N GLU A 196 -8.91 0.23 -5.42
CA GLU A 196 -9.17 0.23 -3.97
C GLU A 196 -9.87 1.52 -3.50
N GLY A 197 -9.94 2.57 -4.34
CA GLY A 197 -10.73 3.77 -4.12
C GLY A 197 -10.13 4.75 -3.10
N TYR A 198 -8.82 4.74 -2.89
CA TYR A 198 -8.15 5.74 -2.06
C TYR A 198 -8.06 7.09 -2.77
N GLU A 199 -8.25 8.17 -2.03
CA GLU A 199 -8.08 9.52 -2.52
C GLU A 199 -6.59 9.89 -2.70
N HIS A 200 -6.28 10.83 -3.61
CA HIS A 200 -4.88 11.22 -3.85
C HIS A 200 -4.15 11.79 -2.64
N ASN A 201 -4.85 12.41 -1.69
CA ASN A 201 -4.29 12.87 -0.42
C ASN A 201 -3.89 11.69 0.46
N GLU A 202 -4.73 10.63 0.54
CA GLU A 202 -4.43 9.41 1.29
C GLU A 202 -3.24 8.67 0.66
N ILE A 203 -3.23 8.56 -0.68
CA ILE A 203 -2.13 7.93 -1.42
C ILE A 203 -0.82 8.70 -1.22
N ALA A 204 -0.86 10.03 -1.23
CA ALA A 204 0.30 10.87 -1.00
C ALA A 204 0.91 10.64 0.39
N GLU A 205 0.08 10.54 1.42
CA GLU A 205 0.51 10.19 2.79
C GLU A 205 1.07 8.75 2.86
N MET A 206 0.40 7.79 2.20
CA MET A 206 0.81 6.37 2.19
C MET A 206 2.16 6.16 1.49
N LEU A 207 2.42 6.89 0.41
CA LEU A 207 3.61 6.72 -0.44
C LEU A 207 4.71 7.74 -0.16
N ASP A 208 4.48 8.65 0.80
CA ASP A 208 5.40 9.75 1.13
C ASP A 208 5.76 10.57 -0.12
N CYS A 209 4.74 11.00 -0.86
CA CYS A 209 4.90 11.78 -2.08
C CYS A 209 3.93 12.97 -2.12
N SER A 210 4.08 13.88 -3.09
CA SER A 210 3.13 14.97 -3.27
C SER A 210 1.81 14.49 -3.91
N ILE A 211 0.71 15.19 -3.64
CA ILE A 211 -0.59 14.94 -4.28
C ILE A 211 -0.47 15.10 -5.82
N GLY A 212 0.34 16.07 -6.29
CA GLY A 212 0.63 16.27 -7.70
C GLY A 212 1.33 15.06 -8.32
N ASN A 213 2.30 14.46 -7.61
CA ASN A 213 2.97 13.25 -8.04
C ASN A 213 1.98 12.08 -8.15
N SER A 214 1.14 11.85 -7.13
CA SER A 214 0.12 10.81 -7.17
C SER A 214 -0.81 10.97 -8.39
N LYS A 215 -1.27 12.20 -8.71
CA LYS A 215 -2.10 12.48 -9.89
C LYS A 215 -1.36 12.20 -11.20
N SER A 216 -0.11 12.64 -11.32
CA SER A 216 0.73 12.42 -12.50
C SER A 216 0.99 10.93 -12.74
N GLN A 217 1.32 10.19 -11.68
CA GLN A 217 1.54 8.74 -11.75
C GLN A 217 0.29 7.99 -12.19
N LEU A 218 -0.88 8.36 -11.67
CA LEU A 218 -2.15 7.76 -12.09
C LEU A 218 -2.42 8.01 -13.58
N HIS A 219 -2.19 9.24 -14.04
CA HIS A 219 -2.36 9.56 -15.47
C HIS A 219 -1.44 8.69 -16.34
N LYS A 220 -0.15 8.63 -16.02
CA LYS A 220 0.82 7.78 -16.75
C LYS A 220 0.46 6.30 -16.67
N ALA A 221 -0.02 5.82 -15.52
CA ALA A 221 -0.49 4.45 -15.34
C ALA A 221 -1.65 4.12 -16.29
N ARG A 222 -2.66 4.99 -16.38
CA ARG A 222 -3.82 4.83 -17.27
C ARG A 222 -3.42 4.85 -18.75
N MET A 223 -2.48 5.72 -19.15
CA MET A 223 -1.93 5.75 -20.49
C MET A 223 -1.23 4.44 -20.83
N LYS A 224 -0.31 3.99 -19.98
CA LYS A 224 0.43 2.74 -20.18
C LYS A 224 -0.49 1.51 -20.22
N LEU A 225 -1.48 1.48 -19.33
CA LEU A 225 -2.48 0.41 -19.30
C LEU A 225 -3.27 0.33 -20.61
N ARG A 226 -3.69 1.48 -21.16
CA ARG A 226 -4.37 1.56 -22.46
C ARG A 226 -3.51 0.99 -23.59
N ASP A 227 -2.21 1.29 -23.60
CA ASP A 227 -1.29 0.78 -24.62
C ASP A 227 -1.08 -0.73 -24.48
N LEU A 228 -0.94 -1.24 -23.26
CA LEU A 228 -0.82 -2.68 -23.01
C LEU A 228 -2.07 -3.45 -23.48
N LEU A 229 -3.25 -2.93 -23.20
CA LEU A 229 -4.51 -3.55 -23.63
C LEU A 229 -4.67 -3.54 -25.16
N ARG A 230 -4.31 -2.44 -25.84
CA ARG A 230 -4.34 -2.36 -27.32
C ARG A 230 -3.36 -3.35 -27.96
N THR A 231 -2.17 -3.48 -27.39
CA THR A 231 -1.14 -4.40 -27.91
C THR A 231 -1.54 -5.87 -27.67
N GLY A 232 -2.15 -6.17 -26.52
CA GLY A 232 -2.69 -7.50 -26.21
C GLY A 232 -3.75 -7.96 -27.21
N GLN A 233 -4.74 -7.12 -27.49
CA GLN A 233 -5.81 -7.42 -28.45
C GLN A 233 -5.30 -7.64 -29.87
N ARG A 234 -4.26 -6.93 -30.33
CA ARG A 234 -3.65 -7.17 -31.64
C ARG A 234 -3.00 -8.54 -31.76
N LYS A 235 -2.38 -9.03 -30.70
CA LYS A 235 -1.75 -10.37 -30.70
C LYS A 235 -2.77 -11.51 -30.76
N GLU A 236 -3.91 -11.35 -30.11
CA GLU A 236 -4.99 -12.35 -30.12
C GLU A 236 -5.74 -12.41 -31.47
N GLN A 237 -5.77 -11.30 -32.22
CA GLN A 237 -6.40 -11.25 -33.56
C GLN A 237 -5.52 -11.84 -34.67
N ILE A 238 -4.24 -12.06 -34.44
CA ILE A 238 -3.26 -12.55 -35.43
C ILE A 238 -2.91 -14.03 -35.17
N ALA A 239 -3.29 -14.58 -34.01
CA ALA A 239 -3.07 -15.97 -33.62
C ALA A 239 -4.28 -16.87 -33.92
#